data_4fb8e35e697fde2e8fdf8a009adf340f
#
_entry.id   4fb8e35e697fde2e8fdf8a009adf340f
#
_cell.length_a   1.000
_cell.length_b   1.000
_cell.length_c   1.000
_cell.angle_alpha   90.00
_cell.angle_beta   90.00
_cell.angle_gamma   90.00
#
_symmetry.space_group_name_H-M   'P 1'
#
loop_
_entity.id
_entity.type
_entity.pdbx_description
1 polymer ?
#
loop_
_entity_poly.entity_id
_entity_poly.type
_entity_poly.pdbx_seq_one_letter_code
_entity_poly.pdbx_strand_id
1 'polypeptide(L)'
;GGTPFSCYPAMMKQRGDRFFTEGINNTLLHVYISQPSEEREPGMNAWFSSEFNRLNTWYPQMDLFTSYLKRVNYMLQQGLNIADVAYFIGEDAPKMTGIVDPELPKGYQFDYINAEVIERDLFVKDGLLTLPHGTQYRILVLPKLETMRPELLAKIKKLIEDGAVVLGPAPKRSPSGESYQTADRQVEKLAGELWSGLDGRSVKAVKRGKGELLFGMTMEEALKHIGCVPDCGLPADAPVLYGHRAAVDADIYFISNQKDETIELRPEFRVRSKQPELWDATTGRIRTLPAYEETAAGTVVPLKLYPYAVSYTHLTLP
;
A
#
# COMPACT_ATOMS: atom_id res chain seq x y z
N GLY A 1 7.01 -15.04 -17.52
CA GLY A 1 7.51 -15.41 -18.79
C GLY A 1 6.41 -15.54 -19.82
N GLY A 2 6.65 -15.06 -21.02
CA GLY A 2 5.79 -15.19 -22.17
C GLY A 2 6.58 -15.80 -23.32
N THR A 3 6.02 -15.76 -24.53
CA THR A 3 6.74 -16.12 -25.73
C THR A 3 7.97 -15.20 -25.84
N PRO A 4 9.16 -15.75 -26.11
CA PRO A 4 10.36 -14.95 -26.31
C PRO A 4 10.17 -13.84 -27.36
N PHE A 5 10.76 -12.68 -27.11
CA PHE A 5 10.71 -11.49 -27.98
C PHE A 5 9.29 -10.94 -28.27
N SER A 6 8.24 -11.38 -27.55
CA SER A 6 6.87 -10.91 -27.73
C SER A 6 6.48 -9.73 -26.86
N CYS A 7 7.24 -9.45 -25.80
CA CYS A 7 6.96 -8.34 -24.88
C CYS A 7 7.58 -7.04 -25.39
N TYR A 8 6.88 -5.95 -25.20
CA TYR A 8 7.32 -4.59 -25.55
C TYR A 8 6.95 -3.60 -24.43
N PRO A 9 7.56 -2.41 -24.40
CA PRO A 9 7.47 -1.47 -23.28
C PRO A 9 6.04 -1.14 -22.82
N ALA A 10 5.09 -0.94 -23.75
CA ALA A 10 3.72 -0.60 -23.37
C ALA A 10 3.03 -1.71 -22.56
N MET A 11 3.23 -3.00 -22.92
CA MET A 11 2.70 -4.13 -22.16
C MET A 11 3.33 -4.23 -20.77
N MET A 12 4.64 -3.98 -20.69
CA MET A 12 5.38 -4.00 -19.42
C MET A 12 4.96 -2.84 -18.52
N LYS A 13 4.75 -1.66 -19.12
CA LYS A 13 4.31 -0.46 -18.41
C LYS A 13 2.99 -0.67 -17.69
N GLN A 14 1.96 -1.18 -18.36
CA GLN A 14 0.64 -1.43 -17.75
C GLN A 14 0.73 -2.24 -16.47
N ARG A 15 1.51 -3.33 -16.49
CA ARG A 15 1.71 -4.18 -15.33
C ARG A 15 2.59 -3.51 -14.27
N GLY A 16 3.64 -2.83 -14.71
CA GLY A 16 4.55 -2.08 -13.85
C GLY A 16 3.82 -0.98 -13.09
N ASP A 17 2.97 -0.22 -13.76
CA ASP A 17 2.20 0.86 -13.16
C ASP A 17 1.29 0.38 -12.02
N ARG A 18 0.70 -0.80 -12.17
CA ARG A 18 -0.03 -1.44 -11.08
C ARG A 18 0.89 -1.75 -9.89
N PHE A 19 2.04 -2.37 -10.13
CA PHE A 19 2.99 -2.69 -9.06
C PHE A 19 3.50 -1.44 -8.35
N PHE A 20 3.67 -0.34 -9.06
CA PHE A 20 4.05 0.95 -8.46
C PHE A 20 2.99 1.47 -7.48
N THR A 21 1.70 1.28 -7.77
CA THR A 21 0.63 1.62 -6.83
C THR A 21 0.55 0.66 -5.63
N GLU A 22 1.12 -0.54 -5.75
CA GLU A 22 1.23 -1.54 -4.69
C GLU A 22 2.51 -1.38 -3.83
N GLY A 23 3.31 -0.31 -4.06
CA GLY A 23 4.47 0.05 -3.24
C GLY A 23 5.82 -0.35 -3.82
N ILE A 24 5.88 -0.97 -5.01
CA ILE A 24 7.15 -1.19 -5.71
C ILE A 24 7.74 0.16 -6.11
N ASN A 25 8.97 0.44 -5.71
CA ASN A 25 9.63 1.73 -5.92
C ASN A 25 11.01 1.62 -6.57
N ASN A 26 11.39 0.41 -6.95
CA ASN A 26 12.62 0.18 -7.72
C ASN A 26 12.42 -0.98 -8.69
N THR A 27 12.82 -0.78 -9.93
CA THR A 27 12.65 -1.75 -11.01
C THR A 27 14.00 -2.25 -11.50
N LEU A 28 14.19 -3.56 -11.41
CA LEU A 28 15.32 -4.24 -12.03
C LEU A 28 14.83 -5.02 -13.25
N LEU A 29 15.33 -4.63 -14.44
CA LEU A 29 14.94 -5.30 -15.67
C LEU A 29 15.69 -6.63 -15.83
N HIS A 30 14.99 -7.70 -16.07
CA HIS A 30 15.51 -9.03 -16.31
C HIS A 30 14.85 -9.59 -17.58
N VAL A 31 15.63 -9.95 -18.59
CA VAL A 31 17.04 -10.24 -18.60
C VAL A 31 17.76 -9.57 -19.78
N TYR A 32 19.04 -9.25 -19.59
CA TYR A 32 19.95 -8.85 -20.68
C TYR A 32 20.91 -10.01 -20.96
N ILE A 33 20.58 -10.82 -21.97
CA ILE A 33 21.41 -11.94 -22.40
C ILE A 33 22.52 -11.45 -23.32
N SER A 34 23.74 -11.89 -23.08
CA SER A 34 24.89 -11.62 -23.96
C SER A 34 24.60 -12.16 -25.37
N GLN A 35 24.87 -11.35 -26.36
CA GLN A 35 24.67 -11.67 -27.78
C GLN A 35 26.05 -11.72 -28.49
N PRO A 36 26.70 -12.88 -28.54
CA PRO A 36 28.06 -12.98 -29.12
C PRO A 36 28.09 -12.95 -30.65
N SER A 37 26.91 -13.11 -31.31
CA SER A 37 26.79 -13.08 -32.78
C SER A 37 25.85 -11.96 -33.20
N GLU A 38 26.23 -11.24 -34.24
CA GLU A 38 25.36 -10.22 -34.88
C GLU A 38 24.44 -10.83 -35.97
N GLU A 39 24.75 -12.03 -36.42
CA GLU A 39 24.07 -12.70 -37.53
C GLU A 39 22.85 -13.54 -37.09
N ARG A 40 22.71 -13.76 -35.77
CA ARG A 40 21.63 -14.59 -35.22
C ARG A 40 20.44 -13.75 -34.85
N GLU A 41 19.36 -13.88 -35.58
CA GLU A 41 18.06 -13.24 -35.30
C GLU A 41 17.00 -14.30 -34.93
N PRO A 42 16.24 -14.07 -33.88
CA PRO A 42 16.16 -12.92 -32.95
C PRO A 42 17.23 -12.92 -31.85
N GLY A 43 18.23 -13.77 -31.91
CA GLY A 43 19.30 -13.87 -30.95
C GLY A 43 19.06 -14.89 -29.85
N MET A 44 19.98 -14.94 -28.91
CA MET A 44 19.92 -15.82 -27.74
C MET A 44 18.96 -15.25 -26.70
N ASN A 45 18.21 -16.13 -26.04
CA ASN A 45 17.29 -15.76 -24.98
C ASN A 45 17.38 -16.68 -23.76
N ALA A 46 16.77 -16.25 -22.66
CA ALA A 46 16.44 -17.10 -21.53
C ALA A 46 14.96 -17.48 -21.62
N TRP A 47 14.66 -18.76 -21.66
CA TRP A 47 13.31 -19.31 -21.89
C TRP A 47 12.23 -18.81 -20.92
N PHE A 48 12.57 -18.15 -19.84
CA PHE A 48 11.66 -17.69 -18.79
C PHE A 48 11.50 -16.17 -18.70
N SER A 49 12.08 -15.39 -19.59
CA SER A 49 12.13 -13.93 -19.42
C SER A 49 11.92 -13.15 -20.72
N SER A 50 11.67 -11.86 -20.57
CA SER A 50 11.73 -10.89 -21.68
C SER A 50 13.15 -10.47 -21.94
N GLU A 51 13.49 -10.24 -23.19
CA GLU A 51 14.83 -9.88 -23.63
C GLU A 51 14.96 -8.37 -23.79
N PHE A 52 15.96 -7.79 -23.09
CA PHE A 52 16.25 -6.34 -23.13
C PHE A 52 17.55 -6.05 -23.89
N ASN A 53 17.94 -6.92 -24.84
CA ASN A 53 19.17 -6.81 -25.57
C ASN A 53 19.01 -6.10 -26.93
N ARG A 54 20.15 -5.77 -27.56
CA ARG A 54 20.21 -4.99 -28.82
C ARG A 54 19.55 -5.64 -30.02
N LEU A 55 19.29 -6.95 -30.01
CA LEU A 55 18.64 -7.67 -31.11
C LEU A 55 17.10 -7.63 -31.01
N ASN A 56 16.57 -7.09 -29.92
CA ASN A 56 15.13 -6.86 -29.82
C ASN A 56 14.72 -5.65 -30.68
N THR A 57 13.65 -5.78 -31.44
CA THR A 57 13.20 -4.79 -32.44
C THR A 57 12.97 -3.38 -31.89
N TRP A 58 12.60 -3.26 -30.62
CA TRP A 58 12.36 -1.97 -29.96
C TRP A 58 13.54 -1.46 -29.13
N TYR A 59 14.66 -2.19 -29.10
CA TYR A 59 15.84 -1.80 -28.33
C TYR A 59 16.38 -0.39 -28.65
N PRO A 60 16.36 0.09 -29.92
CA PRO A 60 16.77 1.45 -30.21
C PRO A 60 15.99 2.55 -29.47
N GLN A 61 14.78 2.24 -28.97
CA GLN A 61 13.94 3.14 -28.16
C GLN A 61 13.96 2.79 -26.67
N MET A 62 14.87 1.94 -26.23
CA MET A 62 14.97 1.49 -24.83
C MET A 62 15.18 2.64 -23.84
N ASP A 63 15.84 3.70 -24.27
CA ASP A 63 16.06 4.93 -23.50
C ASP A 63 14.76 5.62 -23.08
N LEU A 64 13.72 5.57 -23.88
CA LEU A 64 12.41 6.13 -23.56
C LEU A 64 11.79 5.37 -22.38
N PHE A 65 11.84 4.04 -22.42
CA PHE A 65 11.30 3.20 -21.37
C PHE A 65 12.12 3.29 -20.07
N THR A 66 13.44 3.25 -20.16
CA THR A 66 14.30 3.40 -18.98
C THR A 66 14.23 4.80 -18.37
N SER A 67 14.06 5.84 -19.18
CA SER A 67 13.83 7.21 -18.67
C SER A 67 12.50 7.33 -17.93
N TYR A 68 11.44 6.69 -18.44
CA TYR A 68 10.18 6.56 -17.74
C TYR A 68 10.37 5.88 -16.37
N LEU A 69 10.98 4.68 -16.34
CA LEU A 69 11.23 3.94 -15.10
C LEU A 69 12.09 4.73 -14.09
N LYS A 70 13.13 5.44 -14.59
CA LYS A 70 13.96 6.31 -13.74
C LYS A 70 13.14 7.38 -13.03
N ARG A 71 12.25 8.08 -13.74
CA ARG A 71 11.41 9.13 -13.17
C ARG A 71 10.42 8.54 -12.15
N VAL A 72 9.76 7.42 -12.51
CA VAL A 72 8.81 6.75 -11.61
C VAL A 72 9.49 6.27 -10.34
N ASN A 73 10.59 5.53 -10.47
CA ASN A 73 11.32 4.99 -9.33
C ASN A 73 11.87 6.13 -8.44
N TYR A 74 12.39 7.19 -9.04
CA TYR A 74 12.89 8.36 -8.29
C TYR A 74 11.78 8.97 -7.43
N MET A 75 10.61 9.23 -8.00
CA MET A 75 9.48 9.84 -7.28
C MET A 75 8.94 8.91 -6.19
N LEU A 76 8.82 7.62 -6.45
CA LEU A 76 8.31 6.65 -5.48
C LEU A 76 9.30 6.32 -4.34
N GLN A 77 10.55 6.76 -4.45
CA GLN A 77 11.55 6.67 -3.38
C GLN A 77 11.60 7.93 -2.50
N GLN A 78 10.86 8.98 -2.83
CA GLN A 78 10.82 10.19 -2.00
C GLN A 78 9.89 10.00 -0.80
N GLY A 79 10.26 10.58 0.33
CA GLY A 79 9.44 10.60 1.53
C GLY A 79 9.02 9.23 2.06
N LEU A 80 7.91 9.20 2.79
CA LEU A 80 7.34 8.00 3.40
C LEU A 80 6.09 7.53 2.65
N ASN A 81 5.87 6.21 2.63
CA ASN A 81 4.61 5.65 2.17
C ASN A 81 3.47 6.05 3.10
N ILE A 82 2.35 6.44 2.53
CA ILE A 82 1.13 6.75 3.29
C ILE A 82 0.15 5.59 3.14
N ALA A 83 -0.16 4.98 4.27
CA ALA A 83 -1.16 3.93 4.39
C ALA A 83 -1.93 4.11 5.70
N ASP A 84 -3.24 3.92 5.66
CA ASP A 84 -4.09 4.08 6.86
C ASP A 84 -4.16 2.79 7.68
N VAL A 85 -3.96 1.64 7.04
CA VAL A 85 -4.23 0.32 7.61
C VAL A 85 -2.98 -0.56 7.56
N ALA A 86 -2.63 -1.18 8.69
CA ALA A 86 -1.64 -2.25 8.74
C ALA A 86 -2.37 -3.59 8.90
N TYR A 87 -2.24 -4.50 7.92
CA TYR A 87 -2.74 -5.86 8.03
C TYR A 87 -1.67 -6.78 8.58
N PHE A 88 -1.91 -7.32 9.78
CA PHE A 88 -1.03 -8.32 10.36
C PHE A 88 -1.19 -9.65 9.63
N ILE A 89 -0.08 -10.19 9.11
CA ILE A 89 -0.09 -11.41 8.30
C ILE A 89 -0.27 -12.72 9.09
N GLY A 90 -0.24 -12.65 10.42
CA GLY A 90 -0.33 -13.82 11.30
C GLY A 90 1.04 -14.45 11.62
N GLU A 91 1.02 -15.51 12.45
CA GLU A 91 2.21 -16.27 12.90
C GLU A 91 2.16 -17.74 12.46
N ASP A 92 1.18 -18.10 11.63
CA ASP A 92 1.11 -19.41 11.01
C ASP A 92 2.19 -19.55 9.92
N ALA A 93 2.29 -20.69 9.27
CA ALA A 93 3.33 -21.06 8.32
C ALA A 93 3.85 -19.91 7.42
N PRO A 94 5.08 -20.03 6.87
CA PRO A 94 5.65 -18.98 6.03
C PRO A 94 4.69 -18.51 4.94
N LYS A 95 4.53 -17.20 4.81
CA LYS A 95 3.66 -16.56 3.82
C LYS A 95 4.47 -15.60 2.96
N MET A 96 4.17 -15.57 1.68
CA MET A 96 4.70 -14.57 0.75
C MET A 96 3.87 -13.28 0.77
N THR A 97 2.58 -13.40 1.02
CA THR A 97 1.65 -12.26 1.14
C THR A 97 0.65 -12.52 2.24
N GLY A 98 0.09 -11.47 2.81
CA GLY A 98 -1.05 -11.54 3.71
C GLY A 98 -2.39 -11.60 2.94
N ILE A 99 -3.46 -11.53 3.70
CA ILE A 99 -4.84 -11.43 3.20
C ILE A 99 -5.38 -10.07 3.61
N VAL A 100 -6.05 -9.38 2.68
CA VAL A 100 -6.77 -8.14 2.96
C VAL A 100 -8.21 -8.51 3.35
N ASP A 101 -8.40 -8.75 4.64
CA ASP A 101 -9.69 -9.14 5.22
C ASP A 101 -9.85 -8.52 6.62
N PRO A 102 -10.84 -7.63 6.85
CA PRO A 102 -11.88 -7.18 5.91
C PRO A 102 -11.32 -6.44 4.69
N GLU A 103 -12.05 -6.51 3.55
CA GLU A 103 -11.66 -5.84 2.31
C GLU A 103 -11.54 -4.33 2.52
N LEU A 104 -10.45 -3.75 2.00
CA LEU A 104 -10.20 -2.31 2.09
C LEU A 104 -11.03 -1.56 1.05
N PRO A 105 -11.83 -0.57 1.46
CA PRO A 105 -12.56 0.26 0.51
C PRO A 105 -11.60 1.11 -0.33
N LYS A 106 -12.06 1.49 -1.52
CA LYS A 106 -11.31 2.33 -2.43
C LYS A 106 -11.00 3.70 -1.82
N GLY A 107 -9.83 4.25 -2.15
CA GLY A 107 -9.38 5.53 -1.64
C GLY A 107 -8.54 5.46 -0.37
N TYR A 108 -8.24 4.27 0.10
CA TYR A 108 -7.32 4.01 1.21
C TYR A 108 -6.17 3.12 0.76
N GLN A 109 -5.07 3.17 1.50
CA GLN A 109 -3.90 2.32 1.28
C GLN A 109 -3.58 1.50 2.53
N PHE A 110 -2.85 0.40 2.35
CA PHE A 110 -2.44 -0.48 3.42
C PHE A 110 -1.02 -0.99 3.24
N ASP A 111 -0.43 -1.44 4.34
CA ASP A 111 0.77 -2.25 4.34
C ASP A 111 0.52 -3.58 5.06
N TYR A 112 1.29 -4.61 4.73
CA TYR A 112 1.38 -5.81 5.55
C TYR A 112 2.42 -5.63 6.64
N ILE A 113 2.15 -6.19 7.82
CA ILE A 113 3.07 -6.17 8.96
C ILE A 113 3.20 -7.57 9.56
N ASN A 114 4.41 -7.97 9.93
CA ASN A 114 4.67 -9.24 10.59
C ASN A 114 4.85 -9.09 12.11
N ALA A 115 4.86 -10.21 12.82
CA ALA A 115 4.98 -10.23 14.28
C ALA A 115 6.28 -9.58 14.77
N GLU A 116 7.41 -9.85 14.13
CA GLU A 116 8.71 -9.30 14.53
C GLU A 116 8.71 -7.77 14.53
N VAL A 117 8.15 -7.14 13.47
CA VAL A 117 8.05 -5.68 13.39
C VAL A 117 7.08 -5.13 14.44
N ILE A 118 5.95 -5.81 14.69
CA ILE A 118 5.03 -5.40 15.75
C ILE A 118 5.74 -5.42 17.12
N GLU A 119 6.44 -6.48 17.44
CA GLU A 119 7.09 -6.66 18.74
C GLU A 119 8.24 -5.69 18.94
N ARG A 120 9.14 -5.57 17.94
CA ARG A 120 10.37 -4.81 18.05
C ARG A 120 10.20 -3.32 17.81
N ASP A 121 9.47 -2.95 16.77
CA ASP A 121 9.52 -1.62 16.21
C ASP A 121 8.22 -0.81 16.37
N LEU A 122 7.05 -1.46 16.43
CA LEU A 122 5.78 -0.74 16.43
C LEU A 122 5.51 -0.12 17.80
N PHE A 123 5.18 1.17 17.81
CA PHE A 123 4.77 1.91 19.02
C PHE A 123 3.64 2.89 18.71
N VAL A 124 3.07 3.52 19.74
CA VAL A 124 2.03 4.53 19.55
C VAL A 124 2.61 5.92 19.80
N LYS A 125 2.36 6.82 18.84
CA LYS A 125 2.66 8.24 18.94
C LYS A 125 1.44 9.04 18.48
N ASP A 126 0.97 9.96 19.30
CA ASP A 126 -0.19 10.82 19.02
C ASP A 126 -1.46 10.05 18.59
N GLY A 127 -1.66 8.86 19.18
CA GLY A 127 -2.79 7.97 18.87
C GLY A 127 -2.63 7.16 17.58
N LEU A 128 -1.50 7.25 16.90
CA LEU A 128 -1.20 6.50 15.66
C LEU A 128 -0.14 5.41 15.92
N LEU A 129 -0.35 4.27 15.32
CA LEU A 129 0.66 3.21 15.23
C LEU A 129 1.83 3.71 14.39
N THR A 130 3.02 3.76 14.95
CA THR A 130 4.18 4.43 14.35
C THR A 130 5.37 3.49 14.28
N LEU A 131 6.10 3.50 13.17
CA LEU A 131 7.37 2.83 12.99
C LEU A 131 8.54 3.81 13.19
N PRO A 132 9.75 3.36 13.56
CA PRO A 132 10.89 4.22 13.88
C PRO A 132 11.28 5.20 12.77
N HIS A 133 11.09 4.83 11.52
CA HIS A 133 11.37 5.69 10.36
C HIS A 133 10.26 6.71 10.06
N GLY A 134 9.14 6.69 10.79
CA GLY A 134 8.08 7.68 10.69
C GLY A 134 6.79 7.26 10.01
N THR A 135 6.74 6.09 9.34
CA THR A 135 5.47 5.57 8.78
C THR A 135 4.46 5.33 9.90
N GLN A 136 3.21 5.72 9.64
CA GLN A 136 2.13 5.68 10.62
C GLN A 136 0.89 5.02 10.05
N TYR A 137 0.16 4.30 10.92
CA TYR A 137 -1.12 3.67 10.59
C TYR A 137 -2.18 4.08 11.61
N ARG A 138 -3.42 4.17 11.14
CA ARG A 138 -4.59 4.50 11.98
C ARG A 138 -5.18 3.28 12.65
N ILE A 139 -5.05 2.11 11.99
CA ILE A 139 -5.65 0.87 12.47
C ILE A 139 -4.76 -0.33 12.17
N LEU A 140 -4.61 -1.22 13.15
CA LEU A 140 -4.01 -2.55 12.98
C LEU A 140 -5.13 -3.58 12.84
N VAL A 141 -5.09 -4.37 11.77
CA VAL A 141 -6.05 -5.44 11.52
C VAL A 141 -5.43 -6.78 11.86
N LEU A 142 -6.08 -7.53 12.74
CA LEU A 142 -5.68 -8.89 13.08
C LEU A 142 -6.33 -9.88 12.09
N PRO A 143 -5.60 -10.92 11.66
CA PRO A 143 -6.16 -11.94 10.80
C PRO A 143 -7.23 -12.77 11.52
N LYS A 144 -8.13 -13.38 10.77
CA LYS A 144 -9.15 -14.31 11.30
C LYS A 144 -8.53 -15.65 11.68
N LEU A 145 -7.57 -15.63 12.60
CA LEU A 145 -6.89 -16.80 13.14
C LEU A 145 -7.26 -17.00 14.63
N GLU A 146 -7.29 -18.26 15.03
CA GLU A 146 -7.51 -18.61 16.44
C GLU A 146 -6.22 -18.60 17.27
N THR A 147 -5.08 -18.33 16.63
CA THR A 147 -3.76 -18.47 17.25
C THR A 147 -2.99 -17.15 17.27
N MET A 148 -2.32 -16.90 18.38
CA MET A 148 -1.36 -15.82 18.58
C MET A 148 -0.46 -16.16 19.77
N ARG A 149 0.86 -15.89 19.68
CA ARG A 149 1.74 -16.06 20.84
C ARG A 149 1.37 -15.09 21.95
N PRO A 150 1.49 -15.49 23.23
CA PRO A 150 1.13 -14.62 24.36
C PRO A 150 1.97 -13.34 24.42
N GLU A 151 3.23 -13.37 24.03
CA GLU A 151 4.13 -12.21 23.99
C GLU A 151 3.64 -11.16 22.97
N LEU A 152 3.28 -11.60 21.76
CA LEU A 152 2.70 -10.73 20.73
C LEU A 152 1.35 -10.15 21.20
N LEU A 153 0.49 -10.96 21.78
CA LEU A 153 -0.80 -10.50 22.30
C LEU A 153 -0.62 -9.47 23.43
N ALA A 154 0.36 -9.69 24.32
CA ALA A 154 0.71 -8.71 25.35
C ALA A 154 1.23 -7.39 24.75
N LYS A 155 2.03 -7.46 23.68
CA LYS A 155 2.46 -6.27 22.95
C LYS A 155 1.28 -5.53 22.33
N ILE A 156 0.35 -6.24 21.66
CA ILE A 156 -0.86 -5.65 21.07
C ILE A 156 -1.71 -5.01 22.17
N LYS A 157 -1.88 -5.67 23.32
CA LYS A 157 -2.58 -5.09 24.47
C LYS A 157 -1.95 -3.74 24.87
N LYS A 158 -0.64 -3.70 24.99
CA LYS A 158 0.08 -2.47 25.33
C LYS A 158 -0.14 -1.37 24.29
N LEU A 159 -0.08 -1.70 23.00
CA LEU A 159 -0.34 -0.74 21.92
C LEU A 159 -1.75 -0.15 22.03
N ILE A 160 -2.77 -0.98 22.33
CA ILE A 160 -4.14 -0.50 22.54
C ILE A 160 -4.20 0.40 23.77
N GLU A 161 -3.62 -0.02 24.89
CA GLU A 161 -3.60 0.78 26.13
C GLU A 161 -2.91 2.14 25.91
N ASP A 162 -1.89 2.21 25.07
CA ASP A 162 -1.16 3.42 24.72
C ASP A 162 -1.93 4.33 23.71
N GLY A 163 -2.98 3.82 23.04
CA GLY A 163 -3.84 4.63 22.17
C GLY A 163 -4.11 4.06 20.77
N ALA A 164 -3.61 2.86 20.44
CA ALA A 164 -3.86 2.26 19.14
C ALA A 164 -5.33 1.83 18.96
N VAL A 165 -5.78 1.83 17.71
CA VAL A 165 -7.00 1.15 17.27
C VAL A 165 -6.64 -0.18 16.63
N VAL A 166 -7.29 -1.25 17.09
CA VAL A 166 -7.08 -2.62 16.60
C VAL A 166 -8.43 -3.21 16.20
N LEU A 167 -8.50 -3.82 15.03
CA LEU A 167 -9.68 -4.54 14.53
C LEU A 167 -9.36 -6.03 14.38
N GLY A 168 -10.14 -6.91 15.00
CA GLY A 168 -10.02 -8.34 14.75
C GLY A 168 -10.60 -9.22 15.85
N PRO A 169 -10.64 -10.55 15.61
CA PRO A 169 -11.15 -11.53 16.54
C PRO A 169 -10.17 -11.81 17.68
N ALA A 170 -10.72 -12.33 18.78
CA ALA A 170 -9.92 -12.85 19.89
C ALA A 170 -9.17 -14.14 19.50
N PRO A 171 -7.87 -14.24 19.73
CA PRO A 171 -7.18 -15.52 19.68
C PRO A 171 -7.58 -16.41 20.86
N LYS A 172 -7.44 -17.74 20.68
CA LYS A 172 -7.82 -18.74 21.66
C LYS A 172 -6.63 -19.51 22.25
N ARG A 173 -5.54 -19.61 21.49
CA ARG A 173 -4.37 -20.42 21.88
C ARG A 173 -3.09 -19.93 21.18
N SER A 174 -1.95 -20.43 21.65
CA SER A 174 -0.64 -20.20 21.02
C SER A 174 -0.47 -21.08 19.78
N PRO A 175 0.18 -20.60 18.69
CA PRO A 175 0.59 -21.43 17.55
C PRO A 175 1.88 -22.20 17.82
N SER A 176 2.62 -21.87 18.89
CA SER A 176 3.94 -22.39 19.21
C SER A 176 3.88 -23.50 20.25
N GLY A 177 4.80 -24.47 20.17
CA GLY A 177 5.07 -25.42 21.23
C GLY A 177 5.88 -24.87 22.40
N GLU A 178 6.36 -23.64 22.28
CA GLU A 178 7.07 -22.95 23.37
C GLU A 178 6.13 -22.72 24.56
N SER A 179 6.61 -23.04 25.75
CA SER A 179 5.82 -22.89 27.00
C SER A 179 4.43 -23.54 26.93
N TYR A 180 4.26 -24.63 26.14
CA TYR A 180 2.97 -25.25 25.82
C TYR A 180 2.05 -25.52 27.00
N GLN A 181 2.63 -25.74 28.21
CA GLN A 181 1.85 -25.99 29.45
C GLN A 181 1.09 -24.74 29.93
N THR A 182 1.52 -23.55 29.58
CA THR A 182 1.01 -22.28 30.09
C THR A 182 0.59 -21.27 29.02
N ALA A 183 1.14 -21.38 27.80
CA ALA A 183 0.95 -20.41 26.73
C ALA A 183 -0.53 -20.23 26.38
N ASP A 184 -1.29 -21.30 26.19
CA ASP A 184 -2.71 -21.21 25.86
C ASP A 184 -3.51 -20.50 26.94
N ARG A 185 -3.26 -20.81 28.22
CA ARG A 185 -3.91 -20.13 29.36
C ARG A 185 -3.57 -18.63 29.42
N GLN A 186 -2.34 -18.26 29.04
CA GLN A 186 -1.94 -16.85 28.97
C GLN A 186 -2.68 -16.14 27.83
N VAL A 187 -2.80 -16.78 26.67
CA VAL A 187 -3.58 -16.23 25.53
C VAL A 187 -5.05 -16.07 25.92
N GLU A 188 -5.68 -17.10 26.50
CA GLU A 188 -7.08 -17.03 26.96
C GLU A 188 -7.30 -15.90 27.98
N LYS A 189 -6.40 -15.74 28.93
CA LYS A 189 -6.47 -14.67 29.94
C LYS A 189 -6.39 -13.29 29.27
N LEU A 190 -5.36 -13.04 28.44
CA LEU A 190 -5.15 -11.75 27.77
C LEU A 190 -6.30 -11.44 26.80
N ALA A 191 -6.76 -12.43 26.04
CA ALA A 191 -7.88 -12.28 25.15
C ALA A 191 -9.18 -11.98 25.92
N GLY A 192 -9.43 -12.69 27.02
CA GLY A 192 -10.57 -12.43 27.91
C GLY A 192 -10.57 -11.00 28.49
N GLU A 193 -9.41 -10.47 28.85
CA GLU A 193 -9.28 -9.08 29.30
C GLU A 193 -9.56 -8.07 28.19
N LEU A 194 -9.01 -8.30 26.99
CA LEU A 194 -9.12 -7.36 25.87
C LEU A 194 -10.51 -7.36 25.22
N TRP A 195 -11.06 -8.55 24.90
CA TRP A 195 -12.34 -8.68 24.18
C TRP A 195 -13.55 -8.73 25.11
N SER A 196 -13.37 -8.61 26.43
CA SER A 196 -14.50 -8.55 27.37
C SER A 196 -15.52 -7.50 26.96
N GLY A 197 -16.79 -7.90 26.87
CA GLY A 197 -17.87 -7.01 26.48
C GLY A 197 -18.06 -6.80 24.97
N LEU A 198 -17.19 -7.39 24.11
CA LEU A 198 -17.36 -7.39 22.65
C LEU A 198 -18.05 -8.68 22.20
N ASP A 199 -19.14 -8.57 21.42
CA ASP A 199 -19.82 -9.71 20.80
C ASP A 199 -19.72 -9.69 19.26
N GLY A 200 -19.21 -8.58 18.69
CA GLY A 200 -19.05 -8.39 17.26
C GLY A 200 -20.38 -8.22 16.50
N ARG A 201 -21.49 -8.06 17.22
CA ARG A 201 -22.86 -7.89 16.68
C ARG A 201 -23.50 -6.62 17.21
N SER A 202 -23.90 -6.63 18.48
CA SER A 202 -24.50 -5.49 19.17
C SER A 202 -23.45 -4.57 19.79
N VAL A 203 -22.36 -5.13 20.27
CA VAL A 203 -21.20 -4.38 20.80
C VAL A 203 -19.97 -4.68 19.96
N LYS A 204 -19.64 -3.75 19.07
CA LYS A 204 -18.55 -3.88 18.10
C LYS A 204 -17.28 -3.11 18.47
N ALA A 205 -17.31 -2.25 19.48
CA ALA A 205 -16.20 -1.41 19.91
C ALA A 205 -16.12 -1.30 21.42
N VAL A 206 -14.90 -1.31 21.96
CA VAL A 206 -14.65 -1.13 23.39
C VAL A 206 -13.35 -0.36 23.61
N LYS A 207 -13.38 0.62 24.51
CA LYS A 207 -12.16 1.32 24.95
C LYS A 207 -11.32 0.45 25.86
N ARG A 208 -10.00 0.48 25.65
CA ARG A 208 -9.00 -0.15 26.50
C ARG A 208 -7.83 0.81 26.68
N GLY A 209 -7.65 1.33 27.87
CA GLY A 209 -6.71 2.42 28.10
C GLY A 209 -7.06 3.65 27.27
N LYS A 210 -6.10 4.13 26.47
CA LYS A 210 -6.29 5.29 25.57
C LYS A 210 -6.80 4.90 24.18
N GLY A 211 -6.70 3.64 23.81
CA GLY A 211 -7.07 3.13 22.50
C GLY A 211 -8.39 2.38 22.48
N GLU A 212 -8.60 1.64 21.42
CA GLU A 212 -9.87 0.99 21.15
C GLU A 212 -9.69 -0.34 20.43
N LEU A 213 -10.47 -1.33 20.84
CA LEU A 213 -10.57 -2.62 20.19
C LEU A 213 -11.90 -2.73 19.48
N LEU A 214 -11.85 -3.08 18.18
CA LEU A 214 -12.99 -3.25 17.29
C LEU A 214 -13.13 -4.72 16.89
N PHE A 215 -14.38 -5.18 16.80
CA PHE A 215 -14.68 -6.55 16.36
C PHE A 215 -16.02 -6.62 15.63
N GLY A 216 -16.09 -7.42 14.56
CA GLY A 216 -17.32 -7.61 13.79
C GLY A 216 -17.71 -6.43 12.90
N MET A 217 -16.78 -5.55 12.59
CA MET A 217 -16.95 -4.44 11.65
C MET A 217 -16.36 -4.79 10.28
N THR A 218 -16.98 -4.27 9.22
CA THR A 218 -16.29 -4.12 7.92
C THR A 218 -15.20 -3.06 8.04
N MET A 219 -14.27 -3.01 7.09
CA MET A 219 -13.24 -1.96 7.09
C MET A 219 -13.85 -0.57 6.91
N GLU A 220 -14.88 -0.44 6.08
CA GLU A 220 -15.60 0.83 5.89
C GLU A 220 -16.25 1.32 7.20
N GLU A 221 -16.92 0.40 7.93
CA GLU A 221 -17.48 0.72 9.26
C GLU A 221 -16.39 1.16 10.24
N ALA A 222 -15.25 0.46 10.27
CA ALA A 222 -14.15 0.76 11.18
C ALA A 222 -13.49 2.11 10.86
N LEU A 223 -13.20 2.38 9.59
CA LEU A 223 -12.62 3.66 9.16
C LEU A 223 -13.56 4.84 9.45
N LYS A 224 -14.85 4.67 9.18
CA LYS A 224 -15.87 5.67 9.53
C LYS A 224 -15.95 5.88 11.04
N HIS A 225 -15.92 4.82 11.83
CA HIS A 225 -15.96 4.88 13.30
C HIS A 225 -14.81 5.71 13.88
N ILE A 226 -13.61 5.57 13.32
CA ILE A 226 -12.44 6.34 13.76
C ILE A 226 -12.31 7.71 13.07
N GLY A 227 -13.29 8.11 12.24
CA GLY A 227 -13.28 9.38 11.53
C GLY A 227 -12.20 9.50 10.45
N CYS A 228 -11.73 8.37 9.90
CA CYS A 228 -10.73 8.37 8.83
C CYS A 228 -11.41 8.58 7.48
N VAL A 229 -11.12 9.70 6.83
CA VAL A 229 -11.57 9.99 5.46
C VAL A 229 -10.62 9.37 4.43
N PRO A 230 -11.09 9.08 3.19
CA PRO A 230 -10.23 8.57 2.14
C PRO A 230 -9.00 9.45 1.89
N ASP A 231 -7.86 8.81 1.67
CA ASP A 231 -6.63 9.48 1.30
C ASP A 231 -6.67 10.04 -0.14
N CYS A 232 -7.32 9.29 -1.03
CA CYS A 232 -7.63 9.71 -2.39
C CYS A 232 -9.08 9.37 -2.71
N GLY A 233 -9.98 10.34 -2.59
CA GLY A 233 -11.40 10.18 -2.88
C GLY A 233 -11.62 9.93 -4.38
N LEU A 234 -11.98 8.69 -4.73
CA LEU A 234 -12.22 8.22 -6.09
C LEU A 234 -13.61 7.61 -6.20
N PRO A 235 -14.30 7.73 -7.35
CA PRO A 235 -15.50 6.95 -7.60
C PRO A 235 -15.23 5.44 -7.44
N ALA A 236 -16.17 4.70 -6.88
CA ALA A 236 -16.00 3.28 -6.58
C ALA A 236 -15.67 2.43 -7.83
N ASP A 237 -16.27 2.79 -8.96
CA ASP A 237 -16.11 2.13 -10.26
C ASP A 237 -14.96 2.68 -11.12
N ALA A 238 -14.30 3.78 -10.69
CA ALA A 238 -13.20 4.35 -11.47
C ALA A 238 -12.07 3.31 -11.68
N PRO A 239 -11.60 3.07 -12.91
CA PRO A 239 -10.57 2.09 -13.18
C PRO A 239 -9.16 2.64 -12.88
N VAL A 240 -9.01 3.26 -11.74
CA VAL A 240 -7.80 3.97 -11.31
C VAL A 240 -7.26 3.35 -10.04
N LEU A 241 -5.95 3.16 -10.02
CA LEU A 241 -5.17 2.83 -8.84
C LEU A 241 -4.28 4.02 -8.47
N TYR A 242 -3.90 4.11 -7.21
CA TYR A 242 -3.01 5.17 -6.75
C TYR A 242 -2.04 4.68 -5.68
N GLY A 243 -0.94 5.42 -5.51
CA GLY A 243 -0.03 5.34 -4.37
C GLY A 243 0.27 6.75 -3.87
N HIS A 244 0.54 6.90 -2.58
CA HIS A 244 0.82 8.20 -1.97
C HIS A 244 2.13 8.16 -1.18
N ARG A 245 2.97 9.19 -1.40
CA ARG A 245 4.22 9.43 -0.68
C ARG A 245 4.22 10.83 -0.08
N ALA A 246 4.50 10.94 1.22
CA ALA A 246 4.66 12.24 1.88
C ALA A 246 6.14 12.54 2.09
N ALA A 247 6.62 13.62 1.47
CA ALA A 247 7.92 14.23 1.71
C ALA A 247 7.79 15.41 2.70
N VAL A 248 8.90 16.04 3.02
CA VAL A 248 8.91 17.14 4.00
C VAL A 248 8.06 18.34 3.54
N ASP A 249 8.12 18.65 2.26
CA ASP A 249 7.49 19.82 1.62
C ASP A 249 6.42 19.48 0.59
N ALA A 250 6.22 18.21 0.30
CA ALA A 250 5.35 17.75 -0.78
C ALA A 250 4.60 16.46 -0.47
N ASP A 251 3.42 16.34 -1.05
CA ASP A 251 2.68 15.08 -1.16
C ASP A 251 2.64 14.64 -2.62
N ILE A 252 2.97 13.38 -2.88
CA ILE A 252 3.17 12.82 -4.22
C ILE A 252 2.16 11.71 -4.42
N TYR A 253 1.13 11.96 -5.21
CA TYR A 253 0.16 10.96 -5.60
C TYR A 253 0.49 10.41 -6.98
N PHE A 254 0.87 9.15 -7.06
CA PHE A 254 1.01 8.42 -8.29
C PHE A 254 -0.35 7.83 -8.68
N ILE A 255 -0.91 8.25 -9.80
CA ILE A 255 -2.23 7.85 -10.26
C ILE A 255 -2.10 7.12 -11.58
N SER A 256 -2.69 5.94 -11.67
CA SER A 256 -2.61 5.08 -12.85
C SER A 256 -3.99 4.69 -13.36
N ASN A 257 -4.27 5.05 -14.62
CA ASN A 257 -5.41 4.53 -15.37
C ASN A 257 -5.11 3.10 -15.81
N GLN A 258 -5.94 2.15 -15.41
CA GLN A 258 -5.75 0.72 -15.69
C GLN A 258 -6.48 0.23 -16.94
N LYS A 259 -7.14 1.12 -17.70
CA LYS A 259 -7.90 0.78 -18.90
C LYS A 259 -7.41 1.47 -20.16
N ASP A 260 -7.77 0.88 -21.30
CA ASP A 260 -7.52 1.40 -22.65
C ASP A 260 -8.60 2.40 -23.08
N GLU A 261 -8.89 3.34 -22.19
CA GLU A 261 -9.86 4.41 -22.44
C GLU A 261 -9.42 5.70 -21.75
N THR A 262 -9.79 6.84 -22.35
CA THR A 262 -9.61 8.13 -21.70
C THR A 262 -10.65 8.32 -20.61
N ILE A 263 -10.21 8.67 -19.42
CA ILE A 263 -11.09 8.94 -18.28
C ILE A 263 -10.92 10.38 -17.78
N GLU A 264 -12.01 10.97 -17.37
CA GLU A 264 -12.02 12.27 -16.69
C GLU A 264 -12.55 12.05 -15.26
N LEU A 265 -11.85 12.55 -14.26
CA LEU A 265 -12.18 12.36 -12.86
C LEU A 265 -11.77 13.60 -12.04
N ARG A 266 -12.34 13.69 -10.86
CA ARG A 266 -12.05 14.76 -9.90
C ARG A 266 -11.70 14.12 -8.54
N PRO A 267 -10.51 13.53 -8.39
CA PRO A 267 -10.09 12.97 -7.11
C PRO A 267 -9.98 14.06 -6.05
N GLU A 268 -10.36 13.73 -4.83
CA GLU A 268 -10.12 14.55 -3.65
C GLU A 268 -8.93 13.97 -2.88
N PHE A 269 -7.82 14.68 -2.91
CA PHE A 269 -6.61 14.32 -2.16
C PHE A 269 -6.71 14.84 -0.72
N ARG A 270 -6.39 14.00 0.27
CA ARG A 270 -6.41 14.37 1.70
C ARG A 270 -5.24 15.28 2.09
N VAL A 271 -5.02 16.31 1.31
CA VAL A 271 -3.98 17.33 1.48
C VAL A 271 -4.59 18.71 1.28
N ARG A 272 -4.19 19.70 2.07
CA ARG A 272 -4.67 21.07 2.00
C ARG A 272 -3.52 22.06 1.97
N SER A 273 -3.83 23.27 1.51
CA SER A 273 -2.89 24.39 1.52
C SER A 273 -1.60 24.13 0.74
N LYS A 274 -1.74 23.36 -0.37
CA LYS A 274 -0.64 23.04 -1.29
C LYS A 274 -1.08 23.26 -2.73
N GLN A 275 -0.15 23.77 -3.56
CA GLN A 275 -0.38 23.97 -5.00
C GLN A 275 -0.23 22.67 -5.76
N PRO A 276 -1.25 22.23 -6.51
CA PRO A 276 -1.13 21.03 -7.36
C PRO A 276 -0.27 21.27 -8.59
N GLU A 277 0.62 20.33 -8.84
CA GLU A 277 1.39 20.20 -10.07
C GLU A 277 1.14 18.83 -10.70
N LEU A 278 1.19 18.74 -12.00
CA LEU A 278 1.14 17.48 -12.74
C LEU A 278 2.52 17.20 -13.34
N TRP A 279 3.10 16.08 -12.92
CA TRP A 279 4.38 15.61 -13.44
C TRP A 279 4.14 14.39 -14.34
N ASP A 280 4.41 14.57 -15.62
CA ASP A 280 4.29 13.50 -16.61
C ASP A 280 5.56 12.65 -16.64
N ALA A 281 5.48 11.44 -16.10
CA ALA A 281 6.62 10.52 -16.05
C ALA A 281 7.10 10.10 -17.45
N THR A 282 6.22 10.09 -18.45
CA THR A 282 6.55 9.69 -19.83
C THR A 282 7.44 10.72 -20.50
N THR A 283 7.06 12.00 -20.40
CA THR A 283 7.76 13.09 -21.07
C THR A 283 8.76 13.82 -20.17
N GLY A 284 8.59 13.75 -18.86
CA GLY A 284 9.32 14.52 -17.86
C GLY A 284 8.86 15.97 -17.75
N ARG A 285 7.72 16.33 -18.36
CA ARG A 285 7.16 17.68 -18.26
C ARG A 285 6.46 17.88 -16.91
N ILE A 286 6.64 19.07 -16.37
CA ILE A 286 5.99 19.54 -15.15
C ILE A 286 5.11 20.72 -15.51
N ARG A 287 3.89 20.74 -15.00
CA ARG A 287 2.98 21.88 -15.16
C ARG A 287 2.18 22.11 -13.89
N THR A 288 2.01 23.36 -13.51
CA THR A 288 1.09 23.77 -12.48
C THR A 288 -0.36 23.52 -12.93
N LEU A 289 -1.19 23.05 -12.02
CA LEU A 289 -2.62 22.88 -12.25
C LEU A 289 -3.38 24.03 -11.57
N PRO A 290 -3.81 25.05 -12.33
CA PRO A 290 -4.47 26.23 -11.75
C PRO A 290 -5.93 25.98 -11.36
N ALA A 291 -6.55 24.94 -11.94
CA ALA A 291 -7.93 24.57 -11.67
C ALA A 291 -7.99 23.49 -10.61
N TYR A 292 -8.19 23.90 -9.36
CA TYR A 292 -8.43 23.01 -8.22
C TYR A 292 -9.35 23.69 -7.21
N GLU A 293 -9.90 22.94 -6.29
CA GLU A 293 -10.81 23.40 -5.26
C GLU A 293 -10.38 22.84 -3.89
N GLU A 294 -10.19 23.69 -2.90
CA GLU A 294 -9.99 23.24 -1.53
C GLU A 294 -11.33 23.00 -0.83
N THR A 295 -11.43 21.87 -0.15
CA THR A 295 -12.58 21.47 0.65
C THR A 295 -12.20 21.38 2.12
N ALA A 296 -13.16 21.04 2.97
CA ALA A 296 -12.89 20.73 4.38
C ALA A 296 -12.00 19.47 4.54
N ALA A 297 -12.10 18.50 3.62
CA ALA A 297 -11.42 17.20 3.69
C ALA A 297 -10.11 17.16 2.92
N GLY A 298 -9.92 18.01 1.89
CA GLY A 298 -8.74 17.95 1.06
C GLY A 298 -8.71 18.93 -0.11
N THR A 299 -8.06 18.54 -1.18
CA THR A 299 -7.93 19.30 -2.44
C THR A 299 -8.48 18.47 -3.60
N VAL A 300 -9.48 18.98 -4.28
CA VAL A 300 -10.08 18.37 -5.48
C VAL A 300 -9.37 18.87 -6.71
N VAL A 301 -8.84 17.97 -7.52
CA VAL A 301 -8.10 18.30 -8.73
C VAL A 301 -8.74 17.62 -9.95
N PRO A 302 -9.23 18.36 -10.95
CA PRO A 302 -9.71 17.77 -12.20
C PRO A 302 -8.55 17.15 -12.99
N LEU A 303 -8.66 15.87 -13.32
CA LEU A 303 -7.66 15.12 -14.07
C LEU A 303 -8.28 14.47 -15.31
N LYS A 304 -7.53 14.51 -16.40
CA LYS A 304 -7.80 13.75 -17.61
C LYS A 304 -6.64 12.79 -17.84
N LEU A 305 -6.94 11.50 -17.79
CA LEU A 305 -5.96 10.42 -17.97
C LEU A 305 -6.27 9.69 -19.27
N TYR A 306 -5.30 9.68 -20.18
CA TYR A 306 -5.37 8.91 -21.43
C TYR A 306 -5.26 7.40 -21.17
N PRO A 307 -5.50 6.54 -22.17
CA PRO A 307 -5.37 5.10 -22.06
C PRO A 307 -4.05 4.70 -21.42
N TYR A 308 -4.12 3.91 -20.33
CA TYR A 308 -2.95 3.45 -19.54
C TYR A 308 -1.97 4.57 -19.14
N ALA A 309 -2.44 5.80 -19.06
CA ALA A 309 -1.60 6.90 -18.61
C ALA A 309 -1.38 6.85 -17.10
N VAL A 310 -0.23 7.34 -16.69
CA VAL A 310 0.08 7.65 -15.30
C VAL A 310 0.30 9.14 -15.15
N SER A 311 -0.03 9.65 -13.98
CA SER A 311 0.22 11.02 -13.60
C SER A 311 0.72 11.06 -12.16
N TYR A 312 1.74 11.87 -11.91
CA TYR A 312 2.03 12.33 -10.57
C TYR A 312 1.31 13.65 -10.34
N THR A 313 0.38 13.64 -9.40
CA THR A 313 -0.14 14.88 -8.86
C THR A 313 0.71 15.22 -7.65
N HIS A 314 1.58 16.18 -7.83
CA HIS A 314 2.52 16.67 -6.83
C HIS A 314 1.90 17.88 -6.16
N LEU A 315 1.66 17.80 -4.86
CA LEU A 315 1.09 18.88 -4.06
C LEU A 315 2.22 19.47 -3.22
N THR A 316 2.70 20.66 -3.62
CA THR A 316 3.78 21.37 -2.95
C THR A 316 3.27 22.56 -2.15
N LEU A 317 4.05 23.01 -1.18
CA LEU A 317 3.83 24.31 -0.57
C LEU A 317 3.97 25.42 -1.63
N PRO A 318 3.12 26.45 -1.61
CA PRO A 318 3.20 27.55 -2.54
C PRO A 318 4.50 28.35 -2.45
#